data_3ae154307888b25ac74b23ab4c50c959
#
_entry.id   3ae154307888b25ac74b23ab4c50c959
#
_cell.length_a   1.000
_cell.length_b   1.000
_cell.length_c   1.000
_cell.angle_alpha   90.00
_cell.angle_beta   90.00
_cell.angle_gamma   90.00
#
_symmetry.space_group_name_H-M   'P 1'
#
loop_
_entity.id
_entity.type
_entity.pdbx_description
1 polymer ?
#
loop_
_entity_poly.entity_id
_entity_poly.type
_entity_poly.pdbx_seq_one_letter_code
_entity_poly.pdbx_strand_id
1 'polypeptide(L)'
;LTVQAIAALVGGRVEGDGSVSIRDIASLETAGAGDLTFATDAKYAARLTGSKASAAIVAADAAVSAAMPLIRVDHVQAAVAKLLDHWAPPEDNPPQGIHPSALVAVGAQVADTAAVGPGVTIVRGAKIGSGSVLRAGVFVGETAVVGRDCLLAEGAVLGARCVLGDRVIIGPNSVIGWDGFGYYFADGTHHKIPHIGHVEIGDDVEIGACACVDRAKFGVTRIGAGTKIDNLVQIAHNVQIGRHCILAALVGVAGSARLGDGVILMGHVGIRDNITLGDGVTCAAFSAVAGDVEAGQTVAGIPARDAREVMRIVQAWPKLPDLLKRVRELESRIGGLESSKDH
;
A
#
# COMPACT_ATOMS: atom_id res chain seq x y z
N LEU A 1 -0.96 -8.03 30.44
CA LEU A 1 -1.74 -6.85 30.87
C LEU A 1 -3.10 -7.27 31.39
N THR A 2 -3.73 -6.44 32.25
CA THR A 2 -5.16 -6.62 32.59
C THR A 2 -6.04 -5.92 31.55
N VAL A 3 -7.31 -6.34 31.46
CA VAL A 3 -8.32 -5.66 30.60
C VAL A 3 -8.39 -4.17 30.91
N GLN A 4 -8.32 -3.78 32.19
CA GLN A 4 -8.30 -2.36 32.61
C GLN A 4 -7.05 -1.62 32.11
N ALA A 5 -5.88 -2.25 32.16
CA ALA A 5 -4.63 -1.66 31.66
C ALA A 5 -4.66 -1.49 30.13
N ILE A 6 -5.20 -2.49 29.41
CA ILE A 6 -5.39 -2.40 27.95
C ILE A 6 -6.35 -1.27 27.60
N ALA A 7 -7.49 -1.17 28.29
CA ALA A 7 -8.44 -0.09 28.07
C ALA A 7 -7.81 1.30 28.25
N ALA A 8 -6.99 1.48 29.29
CA ALA A 8 -6.25 2.72 29.51
C ALA A 8 -5.26 3.02 28.37
N LEU A 9 -4.52 2.00 27.89
CA LEU A 9 -3.57 2.11 26.78
C LEU A 9 -4.25 2.58 25.49
N VAL A 10 -5.41 1.96 25.16
CA VAL A 10 -6.09 2.24 23.88
C VAL A 10 -7.10 3.40 23.97
N GLY A 11 -7.32 3.98 25.15
CA GLY A 11 -8.30 5.05 25.36
C GLY A 11 -9.73 4.54 25.38
N GLY A 12 -9.94 3.30 25.81
CA GLY A 12 -11.25 2.65 25.86
C GLY A 12 -11.88 2.64 27.27
N ARG A 13 -13.16 2.22 27.34
CA ARG A 13 -13.91 1.99 28.56
C ARG A 13 -14.18 0.49 28.76
N VAL A 14 -13.94 0.01 29.97
CA VAL A 14 -14.23 -1.39 30.32
C VAL A 14 -15.72 -1.56 30.67
N GLU A 15 -16.30 -2.64 30.12
CA GLU A 15 -17.59 -3.18 30.52
C GLU A 15 -17.36 -4.62 30.99
N GLY A 16 -17.64 -4.90 32.28
CA GLY A 16 -17.36 -6.18 32.91
C GLY A 16 -16.12 -6.17 33.80
N ASP A 17 -15.49 -7.35 33.99
CA ASP A 17 -14.35 -7.52 34.90
C ASP A 17 -13.04 -7.00 34.30
N GLY A 18 -12.60 -5.84 34.71
CA GLY A 18 -11.33 -5.23 34.28
C GLY A 18 -10.07 -5.91 34.83
N SER A 19 -10.18 -6.82 35.80
CA SER A 19 -9.04 -7.52 36.41
C SER A 19 -8.56 -8.73 35.61
N VAL A 20 -9.34 -9.20 34.63
CA VAL A 20 -8.99 -10.34 33.76
C VAL A 20 -7.64 -10.11 33.11
N SER A 21 -6.76 -11.10 33.23
CA SER A 21 -5.41 -11.05 32.66
C SER A 21 -5.40 -11.50 31.21
N ILE A 22 -4.79 -10.70 30.35
CA ILE A 22 -4.61 -10.94 28.92
C ILE A 22 -3.13 -11.14 28.61
N ARG A 23 -2.81 -12.17 27.86
CA ARG A 23 -1.45 -12.54 27.46
C ARG A 23 -1.15 -12.20 26.00
N ASP A 24 -2.17 -12.35 25.14
CA ASP A 24 -1.99 -12.21 23.70
C ASP A 24 -3.26 -11.68 23.04
N ILE A 25 -3.18 -11.35 21.75
CA ILE A 25 -4.29 -11.00 20.88
C ILE A 25 -4.44 -12.04 19.78
N ALA A 26 -5.68 -12.47 19.53
CA ALA A 26 -5.95 -13.46 18.51
C ALA A 26 -7.22 -13.12 17.72
N SER A 27 -7.36 -13.72 16.53
CA SER A 27 -8.58 -13.60 15.73
C SER A 27 -9.77 -14.19 16.47
N LEU A 28 -10.97 -13.78 16.11
CA LEU A 28 -12.20 -14.28 16.70
C LEU A 28 -12.31 -15.83 16.65
N GLU A 29 -11.77 -16.43 15.58
CA GLU A 29 -11.81 -17.85 15.31
C GLU A 29 -10.81 -18.65 16.15
N THR A 30 -9.66 -18.05 16.47
CA THR A 30 -8.54 -18.76 17.09
C THR A 30 -8.35 -18.42 18.57
N ALA A 31 -8.97 -17.34 19.05
CA ALA A 31 -8.81 -16.86 20.40
C ALA A 31 -9.26 -17.91 21.44
N GLY A 32 -8.44 -18.08 22.48
CA GLY A 32 -8.66 -18.97 23.60
C GLY A 32 -8.60 -18.27 24.95
N ALA A 33 -8.49 -19.04 26.02
CA ALA A 33 -8.36 -18.51 27.37
C ALA A 33 -7.04 -17.75 27.54
N GLY A 34 -7.14 -16.51 28.01
CA GLY A 34 -6.03 -15.58 28.16
C GLY A 34 -5.80 -14.68 26.94
N ASP A 35 -6.57 -14.86 25.86
CA ASP A 35 -6.44 -14.01 24.67
C ASP A 35 -7.48 -12.89 24.66
N LEU A 36 -7.08 -11.75 24.07
CA LEU A 36 -7.95 -10.68 23.65
C LEU A 36 -8.35 -10.91 22.18
N THR A 37 -9.61 -10.67 21.85
CA THR A 37 -10.05 -10.60 20.46
C THR A 37 -10.67 -9.23 20.14
N PHE A 38 -11.12 -9.04 18.91
CA PHE A 38 -11.75 -7.77 18.50
C PHE A 38 -12.82 -7.98 17.44
N ALA A 39 -13.78 -7.07 17.38
CA ALA A 39 -14.81 -7.06 16.35
C ALA A 39 -14.92 -5.66 15.74
N THR A 40 -14.63 -5.56 14.43
CA THR A 40 -14.58 -4.29 13.68
C THR A 40 -15.94 -3.81 13.21
N ASP A 41 -16.93 -4.70 13.15
CA ASP A 41 -18.29 -4.40 12.71
C ASP A 41 -19.34 -5.26 13.41
N ALA A 42 -20.61 -4.98 13.15
CA ALA A 42 -21.74 -5.66 13.79
C ALA A 42 -21.79 -7.17 13.47
N LYS A 43 -21.33 -7.60 12.29
CA LYS A 43 -21.30 -9.00 11.89
C LYS A 43 -20.32 -9.81 12.75
N TYR A 44 -19.12 -9.26 12.98
CA TYR A 44 -18.13 -9.86 13.87
C TYR A 44 -18.54 -9.74 15.34
N ALA A 45 -19.13 -8.61 15.75
CA ALA A 45 -19.64 -8.42 17.11
C ALA A 45 -20.68 -9.50 17.51
N ALA A 46 -21.58 -9.85 16.61
CA ALA A 46 -22.59 -10.92 16.85
C ALA A 46 -21.95 -12.30 17.10
N ARG A 47 -20.73 -12.54 16.61
CA ARG A 47 -20.02 -13.83 16.78
C ARG A 47 -19.24 -13.94 18.09
N LEU A 48 -19.10 -12.84 18.84
CA LEU A 48 -18.39 -12.84 20.11
C LEU A 48 -19.03 -13.74 21.17
N THR A 49 -20.34 -13.99 21.09
CA THR A 49 -21.06 -14.89 22.01
C THR A 49 -20.55 -16.32 21.98
N GLY A 50 -19.95 -16.77 20.86
CA GLY A 50 -19.36 -18.09 20.70
C GLY A 50 -17.84 -18.15 20.87
N SER A 51 -17.19 -17.02 21.15
CA SER A 51 -15.73 -16.96 21.28
C SER A 51 -15.28 -17.48 22.64
N LYS A 52 -14.08 -18.11 22.66
CA LYS A 52 -13.40 -18.58 23.88
C LYS A 52 -12.38 -17.54 24.40
N ALA A 53 -12.33 -16.36 23.80
CA ALA A 53 -11.46 -15.26 24.25
C ALA A 53 -11.79 -14.85 25.68
N SER A 54 -10.81 -14.32 26.39
CA SER A 54 -10.99 -13.81 27.75
C SER A 54 -11.50 -12.37 27.81
N ALA A 55 -11.37 -11.60 26.72
CA ALA A 55 -11.95 -10.28 26.55
C ALA A 55 -12.04 -9.90 25.08
N ALA A 56 -12.78 -8.82 24.75
CA ALA A 56 -12.86 -8.33 23.39
C ALA A 56 -12.84 -6.79 23.30
N ILE A 57 -12.24 -6.26 22.23
CA ILE A 57 -12.35 -4.83 21.84
C ILE A 57 -13.51 -4.71 20.85
N VAL A 58 -14.42 -3.76 21.11
CA VAL A 58 -15.59 -3.48 20.27
C VAL A 58 -15.79 -1.97 20.10
N ALA A 59 -16.55 -1.58 19.08
CA ALA A 59 -16.95 -0.17 18.92
C ALA A 59 -17.78 0.30 20.13
N ALA A 60 -17.70 1.58 20.46
CA ALA A 60 -18.36 2.18 21.62
C ALA A 60 -19.89 1.99 21.58
N ASP A 61 -20.49 2.03 20.39
CA ASP A 61 -21.92 1.90 20.12
C ASP A 61 -22.36 0.49 19.71
N ALA A 62 -21.42 -0.49 19.70
CA ALA A 62 -21.76 -1.86 19.28
C ALA A 62 -22.82 -2.48 20.20
N ALA A 63 -23.93 -2.89 19.61
CA ALA A 63 -25.00 -3.63 20.29
C ALA A 63 -24.58 -5.10 20.45
N VAL A 64 -23.70 -5.36 21.42
CA VAL A 64 -23.21 -6.69 21.73
C VAL A 64 -23.30 -6.97 23.22
N SER A 65 -23.75 -8.20 23.56
CA SER A 65 -23.65 -8.75 24.91
C SER A 65 -22.83 -10.03 24.82
N ALA A 66 -21.75 -10.09 25.58
CA ALA A 66 -20.88 -11.24 25.65
C ALA A 66 -20.65 -11.65 27.12
N ALA A 67 -20.34 -12.92 27.37
CA ALA A 67 -20.03 -13.41 28.72
C ALA A 67 -18.63 -12.93 29.20
N MET A 68 -17.82 -12.39 28.29
CA MET A 68 -16.49 -11.86 28.59
C MET A 68 -16.50 -10.35 28.76
N PRO A 69 -15.52 -9.75 29.44
CA PRO A 69 -15.32 -8.32 29.51
C PRO A 69 -15.13 -7.70 28.12
N LEU A 70 -15.69 -6.51 27.91
CA LEU A 70 -15.55 -5.74 26.69
C LEU A 70 -14.76 -4.45 26.94
N ILE A 71 -13.91 -4.10 25.98
CA ILE A 71 -13.24 -2.79 25.91
C ILE A 71 -13.90 -2.01 24.78
N ARG A 72 -14.66 -0.99 25.12
CA ARG A 72 -15.37 -0.14 24.18
C ARG A 72 -14.48 1.03 23.75
N VAL A 73 -14.30 1.19 22.43
CA VAL A 73 -13.45 2.22 21.83
C VAL A 73 -14.15 2.90 20.65
N ASP A 74 -13.76 4.13 20.34
CA ASP A 74 -14.29 4.85 19.16
C ASP A 74 -13.84 4.21 17.84
N HIS A 75 -12.59 3.75 17.78
CA HIS A 75 -11.99 3.13 16.58
C HIS A 75 -11.28 1.82 16.91
N VAL A 76 -11.94 0.70 16.63
CA VAL A 76 -11.42 -0.66 16.96
C VAL A 76 -10.07 -0.91 16.32
N GLN A 77 -9.90 -0.60 15.04
CA GLN A 77 -8.63 -0.85 14.34
C GLN A 77 -7.48 0.00 14.90
N ALA A 78 -7.74 1.26 15.25
CA ALA A 78 -6.73 2.10 15.87
C ALA A 78 -6.33 1.61 17.28
N ALA A 79 -7.29 1.09 18.04
CA ALA A 79 -7.03 0.48 19.35
C ALA A 79 -6.18 -0.79 19.22
N VAL A 80 -6.52 -1.64 18.26
CA VAL A 80 -5.75 -2.86 17.95
C VAL A 80 -4.33 -2.51 17.50
N ALA A 81 -4.17 -1.52 16.62
CA ALA A 81 -2.85 -1.06 16.17
C ALA A 81 -1.97 -0.60 17.34
N LYS A 82 -2.49 0.23 18.26
CA LYS A 82 -1.77 0.67 19.48
C LYS A 82 -1.35 -0.50 20.36
N LEU A 83 -2.19 -1.52 20.45
CA LEU A 83 -1.90 -2.70 21.26
C LEU A 83 -0.84 -3.57 20.62
N LEU A 84 -0.91 -3.76 19.31
CA LEU A 84 0.12 -4.48 18.55
C LEU A 84 1.47 -3.78 18.64
N ASP A 85 1.49 -2.46 18.52
CA ASP A 85 2.70 -1.65 18.71
C ASP A 85 3.30 -1.81 20.11
N HIS A 86 2.45 -1.83 21.15
CA HIS A 86 2.89 -2.07 22.53
C HIS A 86 3.46 -3.48 22.77
N TRP A 87 2.95 -4.49 22.07
CA TRP A 87 3.41 -5.89 22.17
C TRP A 87 4.43 -6.28 21.13
N ALA A 88 4.70 -5.39 20.15
CA ALA A 88 5.72 -5.66 19.15
C ALA A 88 7.08 -5.95 19.83
N PRO A 89 7.80 -6.99 19.40
CA PRO A 89 9.16 -7.17 19.84
C PRO A 89 10.00 -5.97 19.41
N PRO A 90 11.04 -5.60 20.19
CA PRO A 90 11.93 -4.52 19.77
C PRO A 90 12.52 -4.82 18.39
N GLU A 91 12.50 -3.82 17.52
CA GLU A 91 13.14 -3.95 16.22
C GLU A 91 14.65 -4.14 16.36
N ASP A 92 15.22 -5.01 15.55
CA ASP A 92 16.67 -5.24 15.46
C ASP A 92 17.33 -4.13 14.63
N ASN A 93 17.30 -2.92 15.16
CA ASN A 93 17.94 -1.77 14.55
C ASN A 93 19.40 -1.68 14.97
N PRO A 94 20.31 -1.25 14.06
CA PRO A 94 21.69 -0.96 14.46
C PRO A 94 21.71 0.13 15.54
N PRO A 95 22.71 0.09 16.44
CA PRO A 95 22.85 1.15 17.44
C PRO A 95 23.17 2.49 16.75
N GLN A 96 22.87 3.58 17.44
CA GLN A 96 23.23 4.93 17.02
C GLN A 96 24.73 5.04 16.68
N GLY A 97 25.03 5.79 15.63
CA GLY A 97 26.37 5.96 15.09
C GLY A 97 26.63 5.15 13.83
N ILE A 98 27.87 5.05 13.42
CA ILE A 98 28.27 4.43 12.16
C ILE A 98 29.00 3.11 12.47
N HIS A 99 28.43 2.02 11.93
CA HIS A 99 29.04 0.68 12.08
C HIS A 99 30.42 0.65 11.43
N PRO A 100 31.43 0.00 12.05
CA PRO A 100 32.82 -0.02 11.54
C PRO A 100 32.98 -0.57 10.11
N SER A 101 32.07 -1.42 9.65
CA SER A 101 32.06 -1.94 8.27
C SER A 101 31.29 -1.08 7.26
N ALA A 102 30.71 0.03 7.67
CA ALA A 102 30.08 0.94 6.76
C ALA A 102 31.08 1.78 5.96
N LEU A 103 30.79 2.04 4.71
CA LEU A 103 31.64 2.85 3.82
C LEU A 103 31.01 4.24 3.66
N VAL A 104 31.57 5.23 4.36
CA VAL A 104 31.10 6.62 4.29
C VAL A 104 32.13 7.45 3.55
N ALA A 105 31.73 7.98 2.38
CA ALA A 105 32.64 8.77 1.55
C ALA A 105 32.93 10.14 2.18
N VAL A 106 34.11 10.67 1.91
CA VAL A 106 34.51 12.03 2.30
C VAL A 106 33.50 13.03 1.71
N GLY A 107 32.99 13.94 2.56
CA GLY A 107 31.98 14.93 2.18
C GLY A 107 30.55 14.46 2.30
N ALA A 108 30.28 13.22 2.68
CA ALA A 108 28.96 12.80 3.15
C ALA A 108 28.69 13.38 4.56
N GLN A 109 27.44 13.70 4.84
CA GLN A 109 26.98 14.25 6.11
C GLN A 109 26.04 13.25 6.79
N VAL A 110 26.39 12.76 7.95
CA VAL A 110 25.57 11.84 8.74
C VAL A 110 25.31 12.51 10.07
N ALA A 111 24.03 12.66 10.44
CA ALA A 111 23.66 13.25 11.73
C ALA A 111 24.12 12.34 12.90
N ASP A 112 24.51 12.93 14.00
CA ASP A 112 25.05 12.21 15.18
C ASP A 112 24.05 11.21 15.78
N THR A 113 22.74 11.45 15.59
CA THR A 113 21.67 10.57 16.08
C THR A 113 21.21 9.53 15.06
N ALA A 114 21.80 9.50 13.86
CA ALA A 114 21.50 8.46 12.87
C ALA A 114 22.16 7.13 13.26
N ALA A 115 21.52 6.02 12.87
CA ALA A 115 22.01 4.67 13.05
C ALA A 115 22.37 4.07 11.67
N VAL A 116 23.64 3.80 11.44
CA VAL A 116 24.16 3.28 10.17
C VAL A 116 24.70 1.88 10.38
N GLY A 117 24.01 0.89 9.81
CA GLY A 117 24.27 -0.53 9.98
C GLY A 117 25.47 -1.08 9.20
N PRO A 118 25.74 -2.38 9.34
CA PRO A 118 26.87 -3.03 8.70
C PRO A 118 26.75 -3.03 7.16
N GLY A 119 27.87 -2.81 6.48
CA GLY A 119 27.94 -2.85 5.01
C GLY A 119 27.18 -1.74 4.30
N VAL A 120 26.65 -0.76 5.02
CA VAL A 120 26.01 0.43 4.41
C VAL A 120 27.05 1.21 3.61
N THR A 121 26.66 1.69 2.44
CA THR A 121 27.49 2.58 1.60
C THR A 121 26.83 3.93 1.44
N ILE A 122 27.50 5.00 1.87
CA ILE A 122 27.04 6.39 1.74
C ILE A 122 28.03 7.13 0.84
N VAL A 123 27.57 7.55 -0.33
CA VAL A 123 28.41 8.18 -1.36
C VAL A 123 28.59 9.67 -1.08
N ARG A 124 29.59 10.28 -1.72
CA ARG A 124 29.97 11.69 -1.57
C ARG A 124 28.77 12.65 -1.67
N GLY A 125 28.71 13.61 -0.77
CA GLY A 125 27.67 14.65 -0.75
C GLY A 125 26.29 14.20 -0.29
N ALA A 126 26.10 12.91 -0.02
CA ALA A 126 24.85 12.41 0.56
C ALA A 126 24.64 12.96 1.98
N LYS A 127 23.36 13.13 2.35
CA LYS A 127 22.97 13.66 3.67
C LYS A 127 22.01 12.70 4.34
N ILE A 128 22.29 12.34 5.59
CA ILE A 128 21.43 11.50 6.42
C ILE A 128 20.93 12.33 7.61
N GLY A 129 19.64 12.49 7.71
CA GLY A 129 18.96 13.25 8.77
C GLY A 129 18.97 12.54 10.12
N SER A 130 18.71 13.34 11.18
CA SER A 130 18.67 12.87 12.56
C SER A 130 17.62 11.78 12.78
N GLY A 131 17.91 10.82 13.65
CA GLY A 131 17.01 9.72 14.00
C GLY A 131 16.84 8.67 12.91
N SER A 132 17.42 8.87 11.72
CA SER A 132 17.25 7.92 10.60
C SER A 132 18.07 6.67 10.81
N VAL A 133 17.49 5.52 10.42
CA VAL A 133 18.05 4.18 10.55
C VAL A 133 18.30 3.60 9.15
N LEU A 134 19.55 3.28 8.87
CA LEU A 134 19.98 2.57 7.66
C LEU A 134 20.42 1.17 8.07
N ARG A 135 19.61 0.15 7.74
CA ARG A 135 19.91 -1.24 8.07
C ARG A 135 20.99 -1.81 7.16
N ALA A 136 21.34 -3.07 7.36
CA ALA A 136 22.47 -3.70 6.68
C ALA A 136 22.41 -3.59 5.15
N GLY A 137 23.55 -3.24 4.54
CA GLY A 137 23.72 -3.23 3.08
C GLY A 137 22.99 -2.13 2.32
N VAL A 138 22.38 -1.15 3.00
CA VAL A 138 21.75 0.01 2.35
C VAL A 138 22.78 0.79 1.53
N PHE A 139 22.37 1.21 0.33
CA PHE A 139 23.17 2.10 -0.52
C PHE A 139 22.50 3.46 -0.65
N VAL A 140 23.24 4.53 -0.36
CA VAL A 140 22.81 5.93 -0.54
C VAL A 140 23.74 6.60 -1.54
N GLY A 141 23.18 6.96 -2.71
CA GLY A 141 23.88 7.50 -3.86
C GLY A 141 24.39 8.93 -3.68
N GLU A 142 25.20 9.38 -4.64
CA GLU A 142 25.83 10.70 -4.64
C GLU A 142 24.80 11.83 -4.49
N THR A 143 25.02 12.71 -3.53
CA THR A 143 24.16 13.88 -3.21
C THR A 143 22.70 13.55 -2.90
N ALA A 144 22.38 12.29 -2.63
CA ALA A 144 21.05 11.91 -2.17
C ALA A 144 20.79 12.44 -0.75
N VAL A 145 19.53 12.70 -0.44
CA VAL A 145 19.12 13.23 0.86
C VAL A 145 18.11 12.28 1.50
N VAL A 146 18.40 11.87 2.73
CA VAL A 146 17.50 11.16 3.62
C VAL A 146 17.07 12.14 4.71
N GLY A 147 15.77 12.37 4.87
CA GLY A 147 15.19 13.25 5.89
C GLY A 147 15.41 12.72 7.31
N ARG A 148 14.62 13.18 8.26
CA ARG A 148 14.67 12.78 9.66
C ARG A 148 13.79 11.57 9.93
N ASP A 149 14.19 10.76 10.93
CA ASP A 149 13.39 9.64 11.43
C ASP A 149 12.94 8.65 10.33
N CYS A 150 13.77 8.48 9.29
CA CYS A 150 13.53 7.55 8.20
C CYS A 150 14.07 6.15 8.55
N LEU A 151 13.45 5.12 7.99
CA LEU A 151 13.92 3.74 8.05
C LEU A 151 14.18 3.23 6.61
N LEU A 152 15.44 2.92 6.32
CA LEU A 152 15.82 2.20 5.11
C LEU A 152 16.19 0.77 5.52
N ALA A 153 15.37 -0.19 5.11
CA ALA A 153 15.55 -1.61 5.44
C ALA A 153 16.68 -2.25 4.61
N GLU A 154 17.01 -3.47 4.92
CA GLU A 154 18.16 -4.22 4.40
C GLU A 154 18.23 -4.20 2.88
N GLY A 155 19.39 -3.82 2.35
CA GLY A 155 19.63 -3.80 0.91
C GLY A 155 18.84 -2.75 0.11
N ALA A 156 18.12 -1.84 0.75
CA ALA A 156 17.45 -0.74 0.06
C ALA A 156 18.47 0.16 -0.65
N VAL A 157 18.11 0.64 -1.84
CA VAL A 157 18.95 1.48 -2.69
C VAL A 157 18.26 2.84 -2.91
N LEU A 158 18.92 3.90 -2.50
CA LEU A 158 18.56 5.28 -2.83
C LEU A 158 19.55 5.82 -3.86
N GLY A 159 19.11 6.02 -5.09
CA GLY A 159 19.92 6.49 -6.21
C GLY A 159 20.40 7.93 -6.04
N ALA A 160 21.39 8.31 -6.84
CA ALA A 160 21.97 9.65 -6.80
C ALA A 160 20.93 10.76 -6.97
N ARG A 161 21.07 11.84 -6.20
CA ARG A 161 20.21 13.04 -6.19
C ARG A 161 18.76 12.83 -5.76
N CYS A 162 18.39 11.59 -5.37
CA CYS A 162 17.06 11.33 -4.85
C CYS A 162 16.88 11.94 -3.47
N VAL A 163 15.66 12.36 -3.17
CA VAL A 163 15.33 13.03 -1.92
C VAL A 163 14.18 12.31 -1.22
N LEU A 164 14.40 11.95 0.04
CA LEU A 164 13.37 11.48 0.95
C LEU A 164 13.04 12.59 1.95
N GLY A 165 11.75 12.83 2.19
CA GLY A 165 11.24 13.64 3.28
C GLY A 165 11.49 12.99 4.65
N ASP A 166 10.76 13.43 5.66
CA ASP A 166 10.86 12.93 7.03
C ASP A 166 9.97 11.69 7.23
N ARG A 167 10.36 10.77 8.14
CA ARG A 167 9.59 9.57 8.53
C ARG A 167 9.24 8.64 7.36
N VAL A 168 10.09 8.62 6.35
CA VAL A 168 9.94 7.72 5.20
C VAL A 168 10.44 6.32 5.56
N ILE A 169 9.68 5.30 5.19
CA ILE A 169 10.06 3.90 5.33
C ILE A 169 10.29 3.30 3.95
N ILE A 170 11.47 2.74 3.71
CA ILE A 170 11.81 2.00 2.49
C ILE A 170 12.05 0.54 2.85
N GLY A 171 11.21 -0.35 2.35
CA GLY A 171 11.28 -1.79 2.57
C GLY A 171 12.53 -2.45 1.96
N PRO A 172 12.83 -3.68 2.38
CA PRO A 172 14.05 -4.37 1.98
C PRO A 172 14.14 -4.57 0.46
N ASN A 173 15.35 -4.41 -0.07
CA ASN A 173 15.68 -4.54 -1.49
C ASN A 173 14.89 -3.63 -2.44
N SER A 174 14.24 -2.59 -1.95
CA SER A 174 13.56 -1.61 -2.80
C SER A 174 14.55 -0.64 -3.42
N VAL A 175 14.32 -0.27 -4.67
CA VAL A 175 15.23 0.56 -5.46
C VAL A 175 14.57 1.87 -5.86
N ILE A 176 15.05 2.97 -5.31
CA ILE A 176 14.55 4.31 -5.57
C ILE A 176 15.56 5.04 -6.44
N GLY A 177 15.15 5.41 -7.66
CA GLY A 177 15.96 6.25 -8.54
C GLY A 177 16.90 5.49 -9.47
N TRP A 178 16.56 4.26 -9.88
CA TRP A 178 17.20 3.61 -11.02
C TRP A 178 16.68 4.20 -12.33
N ASP A 179 17.36 3.94 -13.46
CA ASP A 179 16.95 4.41 -14.79
C ASP A 179 15.62 3.80 -15.20
N GLY A 180 14.71 4.60 -15.72
CA GLY A 180 13.46 4.13 -16.28
C GLY A 180 13.63 3.42 -17.62
N PHE A 181 12.56 2.79 -18.08
CA PHE A 181 12.49 2.08 -19.35
C PHE A 181 12.27 3.07 -20.49
N GLY A 182 13.34 3.49 -21.13
CA GLY A 182 13.31 4.45 -22.26
C GLY A 182 14.24 4.06 -23.38
N TYR A 183 13.68 3.76 -24.55
CA TYR A 183 14.42 3.37 -25.74
C TYR A 183 13.80 3.99 -27.00
N TYR A 184 14.61 4.20 -28.04
CA TYR A 184 14.14 4.46 -29.40
C TYR A 184 14.73 3.42 -30.35
N PHE A 185 14.02 3.12 -31.41
CA PHE A 185 14.49 2.16 -32.42
C PHE A 185 15.04 2.90 -33.62
N ALA A 186 16.31 2.65 -33.96
CA ALA A 186 16.97 3.15 -35.17
C ALA A 186 18.02 2.14 -35.59
N ASP A 187 18.35 2.13 -36.87
CA ASP A 187 19.41 1.28 -37.47
C ASP A 187 19.28 -0.20 -37.10
N GLY A 188 18.04 -0.70 -36.99
CA GLY A 188 17.74 -2.10 -36.68
C GLY A 188 17.95 -2.51 -35.22
N THR A 189 18.16 -1.57 -34.28
CA THR A 189 18.40 -1.86 -32.87
C THR A 189 17.71 -0.85 -31.93
N HIS A 190 17.57 -1.22 -30.66
CA HIS A 190 17.07 -0.35 -29.59
C HIS A 190 18.21 0.41 -28.91
N HIS A 191 18.14 1.72 -28.95
CA HIS A 191 19.08 2.63 -28.29
C HIS A 191 18.49 3.16 -26.98
N LYS A 192 19.28 3.09 -25.90
CA LYS A 192 18.86 3.59 -24.58
C LYS A 192 18.74 5.11 -24.59
N ILE A 193 17.66 5.62 -23.99
CA ILE A 193 17.50 7.04 -23.66
C ILE A 193 17.99 7.26 -22.24
N PRO A 194 19.03 8.08 -22.00
CA PRO A 194 19.52 8.38 -20.66
C PRO A 194 18.45 9.04 -19.78
N HIS A 195 18.41 8.66 -18.51
CA HIS A 195 17.55 9.25 -17.49
C HIS A 195 18.41 10.11 -16.55
N ILE A 196 18.30 11.42 -16.67
CA ILE A 196 19.12 12.39 -15.94
C ILE A 196 18.38 13.09 -14.79
N GLY A 197 17.08 12.80 -14.62
CA GLY A 197 16.27 13.29 -13.51
C GLY A 197 16.54 12.54 -12.19
N HIS A 198 15.64 12.73 -11.24
CA HIS A 198 15.73 12.11 -9.91
C HIS A 198 14.32 11.76 -9.38
N VAL A 199 14.25 11.25 -8.15
CA VAL A 199 13.02 10.95 -7.42
C VAL A 199 12.91 11.85 -6.20
N GLU A 200 11.72 12.38 -5.91
CA GLU A 200 11.38 13.05 -4.67
C GLU A 200 10.23 12.32 -3.97
N ILE A 201 10.42 11.98 -2.72
CA ILE A 201 9.44 11.30 -1.88
C ILE A 201 9.09 12.20 -0.70
N GLY A 202 7.80 12.48 -0.51
CA GLY A 202 7.30 13.32 0.59
C GLY A 202 7.37 12.64 1.95
N ASP A 203 7.00 13.38 2.99
CA ASP A 203 6.99 12.90 4.37
C ASP A 203 5.99 11.74 4.56
N ASP A 204 6.24 10.88 5.55
CA ASP A 204 5.34 9.80 5.97
C ASP A 204 4.98 8.79 4.87
N VAL A 205 5.79 8.69 3.82
CA VAL A 205 5.61 7.69 2.76
C VAL A 205 6.19 6.36 3.21
N GLU A 206 5.47 5.28 2.94
CA GLU A 206 5.96 3.92 3.13
C GLU A 206 6.01 3.18 1.80
N ILE A 207 7.13 2.51 1.52
CA ILE A 207 7.35 1.71 0.33
C ILE A 207 7.74 0.30 0.77
N GLY A 208 6.96 -0.69 0.35
CA GLY A 208 7.16 -2.10 0.70
C GLY A 208 8.42 -2.70 0.08
N ALA A 209 8.61 -4.01 0.29
CA ALA A 209 9.78 -4.75 -0.17
C ALA A 209 9.82 -4.91 -1.71
N CYS A 210 11.03 -4.88 -2.28
CA CYS A 210 11.28 -5.14 -3.70
C CYS A 210 10.47 -4.22 -4.64
N ALA A 211 10.05 -3.06 -4.20
CA ALA A 211 9.41 -2.06 -5.04
C ALA A 211 10.46 -1.23 -5.80
N CYS A 212 10.10 -0.77 -7.00
CA CYS A 212 10.97 0.05 -7.83
C CYS A 212 10.32 1.39 -8.17
N VAL A 213 11.06 2.48 -7.97
CA VAL A 213 10.65 3.83 -8.38
C VAL A 213 11.71 4.40 -9.30
N ASP A 214 11.40 4.51 -10.59
CA ASP A 214 12.35 4.99 -11.59
C ASP A 214 12.57 6.50 -11.50
N ARG A 215 13.80 6.93 -11.72
CA ARG A 215 14.10 8.35 -11.92
C ARG A 215 13.44 8.88 -13.18
N ALA A 216 13.11 10.15 -13.17
CA ALA A 216 12.61 10.82 -14.36
C ALA A 216 13.65 10.84 -15.49
N LYS A 217 13.20 10.81 -16.73
CA LYS A 217 14.05 11.03 -17.90
C LYS A 217 14.74 12.41 -17.79
N PHE A 218 13.97 13.42 -17.43
CA PHE A 218 14.39 14.75 -17.00
C PHE A 218 13.34 15.27 -15.99
N GLY A 219 13.74 16.16 -15.08
CA GLY A 219 12.88 16.63 -14.00
C GLY A 219 12.75 15.58 -12.88
N VAL A 220 11.55 15.33 -12.40
CA VAL A 220 11.30 14.59 -11.16
C VAL A 220 10.19 13.57 -11.31
N THR A 221 10.42 12.34 -10.81
CA THR A 221 9.35 11.39 -10.42
C THR A 221 8.99 11.69 -8.98
N ARG A 222 7.73 11.95 -8.66
CA ARG A 222 7.31 12.42 -7.33
C ARG A 222 6.26 11.52 -6.70
N ILE A 223 6.42 11.31 -5.38
CA ILE A 223 5.44 10.63 -4.52
C ILE A 223 5.06 11.58 -3.39
N GLY A 224 3.78 11.94 -3.31
CA GLY A 224 3.23 12.84 -2.31
C GLY A 224 3.18 12.25 -0.90
N ALA A 225 3.22 13.13 0.10
CA ALA A 225 3.27 12.76 1.51
C ALA A 225 2.14 11.81 1.94
N GLY A 226 2.42 10.93 2.89
CA GLY A 226 1.46 9.99 3.47
C GLY A 226 1.05 8.82 2.56
N THR A 227 1.57 8.72 1.35
CA THR A 227 1.27 7.63 0.41
C THR A 227 1.87 6.32 0.88
N LYS A 228 1.09 5.22 0.73
CA LYS A 228 1.48 3.86 1.13
C LYS A 228 1.56 2.98 -0.10
N ILE A 229 2.71 2.36 -0.30
CA ILE A 229 3.04 1.54 -1.46
C ILE A 229 3.46 0.17 -0.96
N ASP A 230 2.76 -0.86 -1.39
CA ASP A 230 2.99 -2.24 -0.99
C ASP A 230 4.16 -2.87 -1.77
N ASN A 231 4.42 -4.12 -1.51
CA ASN A 231 5.52 -4.88 -2.09
C ASN A 231 5.40 -5.06 -3.60
N LEU A 232 6.54 -5.12 -4.30
CA LEU A 232 6.62 -5.43 -5.72
C LEU A 232 5.90 -4.42 -6.63
N VAL A 233 5.71 -3.20 -6.19
CA VAL A 233 5.12 -2.13 -7.00
C VAL A 233 6.16 -1.53 -7.92
N GLN A 234 5.80 -1.29 -9.20
CA GLN A 234 6.62 -0.56 -10.17
C GLN A 234 6.04 0.82 -10.44
N ILE A 235 6.81 1.85 -10.16
CA ILE A 235 6.51 3.24 -10.53
C ILE A 235 7.54 3.70 -11.58
N ALA A 236 7.07 3.93 -12.80
CA ALA A 236 7.93 4.30 -13.90
C ALA A 236 8.33 5.79 -13.85
N HIS A 237 9.22 6.16 -14.79
CA HIS A 237 9.80 7.50 -14.88
C HIS A 237 8.75 8.62 -15.06
N ASN A 238 9.00 9.79 -14.48
CA ASN A 238 8.16 10.98 -14.60
C ASN A 238 6.74 10.85 -14.03
N VAL A 239 6.42 9.79 -13.33
CA VAL A 239 5.13 9.61 -12.65
C VAL A 239 5.00 10.66 -11.54
N GLN A 240 3.80 11.22 -11.38
CA GLN A 240 3.43 12.12 -10.31
C GLN A 240 2.31 11.49 -9.48
N ILE A 241 2.58 11.15 -8.24
CA ILE A 241 1.60 10.58 -7.30
C ILE A 241 1.28 11.64 -6.24
N GLY A 242 -0.01 11.89 -6.01
CA GLY A 242 -0.52 12.77 -4.98
C GLY A 242 -0.28 12.26 -3.56
N ARG A 243 -0.92 12.91 -2.59
CA ARG A 243 -0.81 12.60 -1.17
C ARG A 243 -1.80 11.51 -0.76
N HIS A 244 -1.45 10.75 0.30
CA HIS A 244 -2.34 9.76 0.93
C HIS A 244 -2.91 8.72 -0.03
N CYS A 245 -2.18 8.38 -1.10
CA CYS A 245 -2.55 7.31 -2.00
C CYS A 245 -2.23 5.93 -1.39
N ILE A 246 -2.93 4.90 -1.88
CA ILE A 246 -2.69 3.50 -1.53
C ILE A 246 -2.45 2.72 -2.82
N LEU A 247 -1.27 2.14 -2.96
CA LEU A 247 -0.91 1.27 -4.06
C LEU A 247 -0.62 -0.13 -3.49
N ALA A 248 -1.56 -1.06 -3.70
CA ALA A 248 -1.42 -2.44 -3.21
C ALA A 248 -0.41 -3.23 -4.06
N ALA A 249 -0.08 -4.43 -3.62
CA ALA A 249 0.98 -5.24 -4.22
C ALA A 249 0.81 -5.47 -5.73
N LEU A 250 1.95 -5.49 -6.43
CA LEU A 250 2.03 -5.76 -7.88
C LEU A 250 1.35 -4.71 -8.77
N VAL A 251 1.06 -3.52 -8.25
CA VAL A 251 0.61 -2.39 -9.07
C VAL A 251 1.74 -1.94 -9.99
N GLY A 252 1.40 -1.67 -11.25
CA GLY A 252 2.30 -1.07 -12.23
C GLY A 252 1.78 0.28 -12.72
N VAL A 253 2.56 1.34 -12.53
CA VAL A 253 2.25 2.69 -13.02
C VAL A 253 3.22 3.05 -14.13
N ALA A 254 2.74 3.15 -15.36
CA ALA A 254 3.57 3.45 -16.52
C ALA A 254 3.99 4.94 -16.57
N GLY A 255 4.98 5.23 -17.41
CA GLY A 255 5.67 6.51 -17.44
C GLY A 255 4.76 7.72 -17.64
N SER A 256 5.06 8.81 -16.96
CA SER A 256 4.36 10.10 -17.06
C SER A 256 2.88 10.09 -16.64
N ALA A 257 2.39 9.01 -16.03
CA ALA A 257 1.05 8.99 -15.44
C ALA A 257 0.95 9.95 -14.24
N ARG A 258 -0.24 10.47 -13.99
CA ARG A 258 -0.55 11.38 -12.89
C ARG A 258 -1.67 10.80 -12.04
N LEU A 259 -1.43 10.66 -10.75
CA LEU A 259 -2.41 10.25 -9.77
C LEU A 259 -2.68 11.43 -8.82
N GLY A 260 -3.94 11.80 -8.67
CA GLY A 260 -4.38 12.81 -7.70
C GLY A 260 -4.20 12.37 -6.24
N ASP A 261 -4.67 13.18 -5.31
CA ASP A 261 -4.62 12.88 -3.88
C ASP A 261 -5.62 11.73 -3.54
N GLY A 262 -5.26 10.85 -2.61
CA GLY A 262 -6.15 9.81 -2.10
C GLY A 262 -6.54 8.70 -3.09
N VAL A 263 -5.80 8.54 -4.18
CA VAL A 263 -6.04 7.46 -5.16
C VAL A 263 -5.76 6.10 -4.53
N ILE A 264 -6.65 5.13 -4.77
CA ILE A 264 -6.52 3.75 -4.30
C ILE A 264 -6.39 2.80 -5.49
N LEU A 265 -5.24 2.17 -5.64
CA LEU A 265 -5.00 1.12 -6.61
C LEU A 265 -4.92 -0.22 -5.89
N MET A 266 -5.92 -1.08 -6.10
CA MET A 266 -5.93 -2.44 -5.54
C MET A 266 -4.90 -3.33 -6.26
N GLY A 267 -4.62 -4.51 -5.71
CA GLY A 267 -3.57 -5.41 -6.22
C GLY A 267 -3.67 -5.70 -7.71
N HIS A 268 -2.50 -5.78 -8.36
CA HIS A 268 -2.36 -6.06 -9.80
C HIS A 268 -2.99 -5.02 -10.74
N VAL A 269 -3.24 -3.81 -10.29
CA VAL A 269 -3.72 -2.73 -11.17
C VAL A 269 -2.61 -2.26 -12.09
N GLY A 270 -2.91 -2.13 -13.38
CA GLY A 270 -2.02 -1.54 -14.38
C GLY A 270 -2.52 -0.17 -14.84
N ILE A 271 -1.68 0.85 -14.75
CA ILE A 271 -1.97 2.21 -15.22
C ILE A 271 -1.15 2.49 -16.47
N ARG A 272 -1.83 2.85 -17.55
CA ARG A 272 -1.20 3.23 -18.82
C ARG A 272 -0.38 4.52 -18.68
N ASP A 273 0.57 4.70 -19.59
CA ASP A 273 1.38 5.91 -19.69
C ASP A 273 0.56 7.16 -20.08
N ASN A 274 1.03 8.33 -19.62
CA ASN A 274 0.50 9.66 -19.96
C ASN A 274 -0.99 9.88 -19.65
N ILE A 275 -1.58 9.12 -18.72
CA ILE A 275 -2.97 9.34 -18.27
C ILE A 275 -3.03 9.98 -16.90
N THR A 276 -4.19 10.55 -16.60
CA THR A 276 -4.47 11.20 -15.32
C THR A 276 -5.63 10.51 -14.61
N LEU A 277 -5.41 10.14 -13.36
CA LEU A 277 -6.45 9.74 -12.41
C LEU A 277 -6.70 10.91 -11.46
N GLY A 278 -7.94 11.39 -11.39
CA GLY A 278 -8.34 12.46 -10.47
C GLY A 278 -8.28 12.04 -9.00
N ASP A 279 -8.48 13.00 -8.11
CA ASP A 279 -8.45 12.76 -6.66
C ASP A 279 -9.47 11.71 -6.23
N GLY A 280 -9.11 10.83 -5.29
CA GLY A 280 -9.99 9.84 -4.71
C GLY A 280 -10.45 8.72 -5.66
N VAL A 281 -9.85 8.58 -6.83
CA VAL A 281 -10.13 7.47 -7.75
C VAL A 281 -9.78 6.14 -7.09
N THR A 282 -10.66 5.16 -7.23
CA THR A 282 -10.41 3.77 -6.78
C THR A 282 -10.40 2.82 -7.98
N CYS A 283 -9.33 2.07 -8.15
CA CYS A 283 -9.23 1.00 -9.14
C CYS A 283 -9.34 -0.36 -8.46
N ALA A 284 -10.35 -1.16 -8.85
CA ALA A 284 -10.53 -2.52 -8.35
C ALA A 284 -9.35 -3.42 -8.77
N ALA A 285 -9.11 -4.49 -8.01
CA ALA A 285 -8.03 -5.42 -8.30
C ALA A 285 -8.08 -5.97 -9.73
N PHE A 286 -6.91 -6.23 -10.32
CA PHE A 286 -6.75 -6.72 -11.70
C PHE A 286 -7.34 -5.80 -12.79
N SER A 287 -7.47 -4.51 -12.53
CA SER A 287 -7.93 -3.56 -13.54
C SER A 287 -6.77 -3.05 -14.41
N ALA A 288 -7.04 -2.85 -15.70
CA ALA A 288 -6.14 -2.18 -16.64
C ALA A 288 -6.73 -0.84 -17.06
N VAL A 289 -6.18 0.26 -16.54
CA VAL A 289 -6.68 1.62 -16.80
C VAL A 289 -6.00 2.16 -18.05
N ALA A 290 -6.76 2.34 -19.12
CA ALA A 290 -6.25 2.72 -20.44
C ALA A 290 -6.53 4.19 -20.83
N GLY A 291 -7.17 4.98 -19.98
CA GLY A 291 -7.50 6.39 -20.22
C GLY A 291 -7.71 7.15 -18.93
N ASP A 292 -7.90 8.44 -19.04
CA ASP A 292 -8.13 9.33 -17.90
C ASP A 292 -9.38 8.91 -17.10
N VAL A 293 -9.32 9.11 -15.78
CA VAL A 293 -10.43 8.80 -14.85
C VAL A 293 -10.73 10.04 -14.02
N GLU A 294 -11.98 10.46 -14.01
CA GLU A 294 -12.41 11.63 -13.25
C GLU A 294 -12.36 11.38 -11.74
N ALA A 295 -12.19 12.45 -10.97
CA ALA A 295 -12.11 12.38 -9.52
C ALA A 295 -13.30 11.63 -8.88
N GLY A 296 -13.03 10.84 -7.85
CA GLY A 296 -14.01 10.11 -7.06
C GLY A 296 -14.62 8.88 -7.76
N GLN A 297 -14.23 8.58 -8.99
CA GLN A 297 -14.76 7.41 -9.70
C GLN A 297 -14.13 6.10 -9.17
N THR A 298 -14.94 5.04 -9.23
CA THR A 298 -14.46 3.67 -9.04
C THR A 298 -14.52 2.93 -10.37
N VAL A 299 -13.37 2.41 -10.82
CA VAL A 299 -13.25 1.69 -12.10
C VAL A 299 -12.81 0.25 -11.89
N ALA A 300 -13.20 -0.64 -12.82
CA ALA A 300 -12.89 -2.06 -12.76
C ALA A 300 -12.74 -2.68 -14.16
N GLY A 301 -12.06 -3.81 -14.26
CA GLY A 301 -12.01 -4.64 -15.46
C GLY A 301 -10.86 -4.34 -16.41
N ILE A 302 -10.89 -4.99 -17.56
CA ILE A 302 -9.89 -4.90 -18.63
C ILE A 302 -10.60 -4.70 -19.98
N PRO A 303 -10.54 -3.50 -20.60
CA PRO A 303 -10.08 -2.25 -19.99
C PRO A 303 -10.98 -1.83 -18.83
N ALA A 304 -10.45 -1.08 -17.89
CA ALA A 304 -11.21 -0.62 -16.73
C ALA A 304 -12.33 0.33 -17.14
N ARG A 305 -13.52 0.09 -16.58
CA ARG A 305 -14.74 0.88 -16.79
C ARG A 305 -15.41 1.14 -15.44
N ASP A 306 -16.50 1.89 -15.43
CA ASP A 306 -17.30 2.06 -14.21
C ASP A 306 -17.59 0.70 -13.55
N ALA A 307 -17.36 0.60 -12.26
CA ALA A 307 -17.46 -0.67 -11.54
C ALA A 307 -18.88 -1.26 -11.53
N ARG A 308 -19.92 -0.40 -11.51
CA ARG A 308 -21.34 -0.85 -11.56
C ARG A 308 -21.69 -1.43 -12.93
N GLU A 309 -21.13 -0.85 -14.00
CA GLU A 309 -21.28 -1.38 -15.35
C GLU A 309 -20.64 -2.77 -15.47
N VAL A 310 -19.39 -2.90 -15.03
CA VAL A 310 -18.65 -4.17 -15.04
C VAL A 310 -19.38 -5.25 -14.24
N MET A 311 -19.89 -4.93 -13.06
CA MET A 311 -20.64 -5.89 -12.24
C MET A 311 -21.91 -6.39 -12.94
N ARG A 312 -22.62 -5.52 -13.67
CA ARG A 312 -23.80 -5.93 -14.48
C ARG A 312 -23.39 -6.89 -15.61
N ILE A 313 -22.28 -6.60 -16.28
CA ILE A 313 -21.76 -7.45 -17.36
C ILE A 313 -21.36 -8.83 -16.81
N VAL A 314 -20.59 -8.88 -15.73
CA VAL A 314 -20.14 -10.13 -15.09
C VAL A 314 -21.33 -10.99 -14.64
N GLN A 315 -22.39 -10.37 -14.10
CA GLN A 315 -23.64 -11.09 -13.73
C GLN A 315 -24.42 -11.60 -14.93
N ALA A 316 -24.27 -11.00 -16.10
CA ALA A 316 -24.93 -11.44 -17.33
C ALA A 316 -24.17 -12.57 -18.02
N TRP A 317 -22.85 -12.67 -17.91
CA TRP A 317 -22.02 -13.67 -18.59
C TRP A 317 -22.53 -15.12 -18.46
N PRO A 318 -22.89 -15.64 -17.27
CA PRO A 318 -23.39 -17.02 -17.14
C PRO A 318 -24.70 -17.27 -17.90
N LYS A 319 -25.45 -16.19 -18.20
CA LYS A 319 -26.75 -16.27 -18.89
C LYS A 319 -26.63 -16.17 -20.42
N LEU A 320 -25.47 -15.80 -20.95
CA LEU A 320 -25.26 -15.59 -22.38
C LEU A 320 -25.55 -16.85 -23.23
N PRO A 321 -25.13 -18.09 -22.87
CA PRO A 321 -25.42 -19.28 -23.66
C PRO A 321 -26.93 -19.51 -23.83
N ASP A 322 -27.70 -19.36 -22.75
CA ASP A 322 -29.15 -19.53 -22.76
C ASP A 322 -29.83 -18.42 -23.56
N LEU A 323 -29.36 -17.17 -23.43
CA LEU A 323 -29.88 -16.05 -24.22
C LEU A 323 -29.65 -16.26 -25.73
N LEU A 324 -28.45 -16.73 -26.12
CA LEU A 324 -28.14 -17.04 -27.52
C LEU A 324 -29.06 -18.15 -28.09
N LYS A 325 -29.35 -19.19 -27.28
CA LYS A 325 -30.30 -20.24 -27.68
C LYS A 325 -31.70 -19.68 -27.87
N ARG A 326 -32.21 -18.87 -26.93
CA ARG A 326 -33.50 -18.24 -27.03
C ARG A 326 -33.64 -17.29 -28.22
N VAL A 327 -32.56 -16.53 -28.53
CA VAL A 327 -32.58 -15.66 -29.72
C VAL A 327 -32.72 -16.48 -30.98
N ARG A 328 -31.98 -17.57 -31.18
CA ARG A 328 -32.09 -18.47 -32.34
C ARG A 328 -33.46 -19.09 -32.46
N GLU A 329 -34.07 -19.51 -31.34
CA GLU A 329 -35.45 -20.03 -31.32
C GLU A 329 -36.48 -18.97 -31.74
N LEU A 330 -36.31 -17.72 -31.30
CA LEU A 330 -37.17 -16.60 -31.71
C LEU A 330 -37.01 -16.25 -33.18
N GLU A 331 -35.82 -16.18 -33.69
CA GLU A 331 -35.51 -15.95 -35.11
C GLU A 331 -36.16 -17.01 -36.00
N SER A 332 -36.02 -18.30 -35.62
CA SER A 332 -36.69 -19.40 -36.34
C SER A 332 -38.20 -19.27 -36.33
N ARG A 333 -38.82 -18.87 -35.23
CA ARG A 333 -40.27 -18.65 -35.13
C ARG A 333 -40.76 -17.48 -35.96
N ILE A 334 -40.00 -16.38 -35.98
CA ILE A 334 -40.32 -15.20 -36.80
C ILE A 334 -40.25 -15.56 -38.29
N GLY A 335 -39.18 -16.24 -38.75
CA GLY A 335 -39.06 -16.68 -40.14
C GLY A 335 -40.18 -17.63 -40.58
N GLY A 336 -40.66 -18.50 -39.66
CA GLY A 336 -41.84 -19.35 -39.93
C GLY A 336 -43.15 -18.57 -40.04
N LEU A 337 -43.28 -17.47 -39.30
CA LEU A 337 -44.47 -16.60 -39.38
C LEU A 337 -44.48 -15.72 -40.65
N GLU A 338 -43.32 -15.27 -41.11
CA GLU A 338 -43.16 -14.50 -42.33
C GLU A 338 -43.47 -15.34 -43.56
N SER A 339 -42.95 -16.56 -43.63
CA SER A 339 -43.24 -17.49 -44.75
C SER A 339 -44.70 -17.96 -44.79
N SER A 340 -45.44 -17.88 -43.68
CA SER A 340 -46.86 -18.21 -43.65
C SER A 340 -47.79 -17.05 -44.03
N LYS A 341 -47.27 -15.83 -44.21
CA LYS A 341 -48.04 -14.67 -44.69
C LYS A 341 -48.01 -14.47 -46.21
N ASP A 342 -47.09 -15.15 -46.88
CA ASP A 342 -46.95 -15.08 -48.36
C ASP A 342 -47.71 -16.20 -49.07
N HIS A 343 -48.58 -16.91 -48.39
CA HIS A 343 -49.55 -17.89 -48.91
C HIS A 343 -50.97 -17.48 -48.47
#